data_125609f1ba311215f5ce1761d9d85f6c
#
_entry.id   125609f1ba311215f5ce1761d9d85f6c
#
_cell.length_a   1.000
_cell.length_b   1.000
_cell.length_c   1.000
_cell.angle_alpha   90.00
_cell.angle_beta   90.00
_cell.angle_gamma   90.00
#
_symmetry.space_group_name_H-M   'P 1'
#
loop_
_entity.id
_entity.type
_entity.pdbx_description
1 polymer ?
#
loop_
_entity_poly.entity_id
_entity_poly.type
_entity_poly.pdbx_seq_one_letter_code
_entity_poly.pdbx_strand_id
1 'polypeptide(L)' 'MLKSPTPDQLKSARKALGYTQKEAAELVHVSLRAWQLWEAGDRKMPPGIWELCVIKAGLHPLYRAHKA' A
#
# COMPACT_ATOMS: atom_id res chain seq x y z
N MET A 1 2.15 11.72 -9.78
CA MET A 1 2.31 10.33 -9.32
C MET A 1 3.15 10.29 -8.05
N LEU A 2 2.78 9.47 -7.11
CA LEU A 2 3.54 9.31 -5.87
C LEU A 2 4.82 8.53 -6.11
N LYS A 3 5.84 8.83 -5.33
CA LYS A 3 7.08 8.05 -5.36
C LYS A 3 6.87 6.73 -4.62
N SER A 4 7.77 5.77 -4.84
CA SER A 4 7.78 4.53 -4.06
C SER A 4 7.84 4.85 -2.58
N PRO A 5 7.05 4.18 -1.74
CA PRO A 5 7.09 4.42 -0.30
C PRO A 5 8.34 3.81 0.30
N THR A 6 8.77 4.38 1.43
CA THR A 6 9.77 3.70 2.27
C THR A 6 9.06 2.52 2.96
N PRO A 7 9.83 1.51 3.45
CA PRO A 7 9.22 0.43 4.24
C PRO A 7 8.41 0.95 5.43
N ASP A 8 8.88 1.99 6.09
CA ASP A 8 8.17 2.56 7.25
C ASP A 8 6.87 3.23 6.83
N GLN A 9 6.87 3.95 5.71
CA GLN A 9 5.64 4.55 5.17
C GLN A 9 4.61 3.49 4.83
N LEU A 10 5.06 2.39 4.23
CA LEU A 10 4.18 1.30 3.84
C LEU A 10 3.57 0.63 5.07
N LYS A 11 4.39 0.34 6.09
CA LYS A 11 3.89 -0.23 7.34
C LYS A 11 2.91 0.70 8.04
N SER A 12 3.21 1.98 8.08
CA SER A 12 2.34 2.97 8.72
C SER A 12 0.99 3.05 8.05
N ALA A 13 0.97 3.06 6.71
CA ALA A 13 -0.27 3.06 5.95
C ALA A 13 -1.10 1.81 6.23
N ARG A 14 -0.45 0.64 6.22
CA ARG A 14 -1.14 -0.62 6.50
C ARG A 14 -1.74 -0.64 7.91
N LYS A 15 -0.96 -0.22 8.89
CA LYS A 15 -1.42 -0.19 10.29
C LYS A 15 -2.56 0.81 10.50
N ALA A 16 -2.50 1.95 9.82
CA ALA A 16 -3.57 2.94 9.90
C ALA A 16 -4.90 2.38 9.39
N LEU A 17 -4.85 1.45 8.45
CA LEU A 17 -6.03 0.77 7.94
C LEU A 17 -6.48 -0.40 8.81
N GLY A 18 -5.65 -0.83 9.75
CA GLY A 18 -5.92 -2.01 10.56
C GLY A 18 -5.76 -3.31 9.78
N TYR A 19 -4.98 -3.31 8.71
CA TYR A 19 -4.84 -4.48 7.85
C TYR A 19 -3.63 -5.32 8.22
N THR A 20 -3.78 -6.64 8.05
CA THR A 20 -2.63 -7.54 8.03
C THR A 20 -1.89 -7.38 6.70
N GLN A 21 -0.67 -7.91 6.63
CA GLN A 21 0.08 -7.91 5.36
C GLN A 21 -0.70 -8.63 4.26
N LYS A 22 -1.35 -9.73 4.59
CA LYS A 22 -2.15 -10.49 3.63
C LYS A 22 -3.32 -9.65 3.11
N GLU A 23 -4.03 -8.98 3.99
CA GLU A 23 -5.16 -8.12 3.59
C GLU A 23 -4.70 -6.97 2.70
N ALA A 24 -3.57 -6.36 3.05
CA ALA A 24 -3.02 -5.26 2.24
C ALA A 24 -2.59 -5.74 0.86
N ALA A 25 -1.95 -6.92 0.79
CA ALA A 25 -1.56 -7.50 -0.50
C ALA A 25 -2.79 -7.77 -1.38
N GLU A 26 -3.85 -8.30 -0.78
CA GLU A 26 -5.10 -8.56 -1.50
C GLU A 26 -5.74 -7.27 -2.01
N LEU A 27 -5.63 -6.20 -1.26
CA LEU A 27 -6.20 -4.91 -1.65
C LEU A 27 -5.64 -4.43 -3.01
N VAL A 28 -4.37 -4.65 -3.24
CA VAL A 28 -3.69 -4.21 -4.47
C VAL A 28 -3.37 -5.37 -5.41
N HIS A 29 -3.97 -6.54 -5.18
CA HIS A 29 -3.88 -7.70 -6.08
C HIS A 29 -2.46 -8.23 -6.28
N VAL A 30 -1.67 -8.25 -5.20
CA VAL A 30 -0.32 -8.83 -5.24
C VAL A 30 -0.22 -9.98 -4.26
N SER A 31 0.85 -10.78 -4.39
CA SER A 31 1.10 -11.86 -3.46
C SER A 31 1.53 -11.34 -2.09
N LEU A 32 1.27 -12.11 -1.05
CA LEU A 32 1.76 -11.81 0.29
C LEU A 32 3.29 -11.68 0.28
N ARG A 33 3.98 -12.54 -0.49
CA ARG A 33 5.44 -12.51 -0.59
C ARG A 33 5.93 -11.16 -1.12
N ALA A 34 5.30 -10.64 -2.16
CA ALA A 34 5.68 -9.34 -2.72
C ALA A 34 5.52 -8.24 -1.68
N TRP A 35 4.39 -8.24 -0.97
CA TRP A 35 4.16 -7.25 0.09
C TRP A 35 5.23 -7.33 1.17
N GLN A 36 5.55 -8.54 1.62
CA GLN A 36 6.57 -8.75 2.65
C GLN A 36 7.94 -8.23 2.22
N LEU A 37 8.32 -8.46 0.96
CA LEU A 37 9.59 -7.95 0.43
C LEU A 37 9.64 -6.43 0.44
N TRP A 38 8.53 -5.78 0.14
CA TRP A 38 8.44 -4.31 0.18
C TRP A 38 8.58 -3.77 1.61
N GLU A 39 7.91 -4.40 2.57
CA GLU A 39 8.01 -3.95 3.98
C GLU A 39 9.37 -4.28 4.60
N ALA A 40 10.05 -5.29 4.09
CA ALA A 40 11.40 -5.64 4.54
C ALA A 40 12.48 -4.74 3.94
N GLY A 41 12.15 -3.99 2.88
CA GLY A 41 13.10 -3.15 2.18
C GLY A 41 13.94 -3.88 1.14
N ASP A 42 13.64 -5.18 0.89
CA ASP A 42 14.38 -5.99 -0.07
C ASP A 42 14.01 -5.64 -1.51
N ARG A 43 12.82 -5.09 -1.72
CA ARG A 43 12.37 -4.60 -3.02
C ARG A 43 11.58 -3.32 -2.84
N LYS A 44 11.63 -2.47 -3.85
CA LYS A 44 10.83 -1.24 -3.86
C LYS A 44 9.46 -1.53 -4.42
N MET A 45 8.43 -1.06 -3.73
CA MET A 45 7.07 -1.12 -4.24
C MET A 45 6.95 -0.21 -5.45
N PRO A 46 6.40 -0.68 -6.58
CA PRO A 46 6.20 0.18 -7.73
C PRO A 46 5.30 1.38 -7.38
N PRO A 47 5.65 2.59 -7.82
CA PRO A 47 4.88 3.79 -7.49
C PRO A 47 3.40 3.69 -7.88
N GLY A 48 3.09 3.06 -9.01
CA GLY A 48 1.70 2.88 -9.43
C GLY A 48 0.91 2.00 -8.48
N ILE A 49 1.52 0.95 -7.95
CA ILE A 49 0.86 0.10 -6.95
C ILE A 49 0.66 0.86 -5.64
N TRP A 50 1.65 1.65 -5.25
CA TRP A 50 1.53 2.49 -4.06
C TRP A 50 0.39 3.49 -4.21
N GLU A 51 0.30 4.15 -5.37
CA GLU A 51 -0.78 5.09 -5.63
C GLU A 51 -2.14 4.38 -5.59
N LEU A 52 -2.25 3.20 -6.18
CA LEU A 52 -3.46 2.39 -6.10
C LEU A 52 -3.83 2.09 -4.64
N CYS A 53 -2.84 1.74 -3.83
CA CYS A 53 -3.05 1.45 -2.42
C CYS A 53 -3.62 2.65 -1.69
N VAL A 54 -3.03 3.84 -1.85
CA VAL A 54 -3.52 5.03 -1.15
C VAL A 54 -4.87 5.52 -1.67
N ILE A 55 -5.16 5.33 -2.95
CA ILE A 55 -6.47 5.64 -3.51
C ILE A 55 -7.54 4.73 -2.90
N LYS A 56 -7.31 3.43 -2.91
CA LYS A 56 -8.26 2.45 -2.36
C LYS A 56 -8.46 2.64 -0.86
N ALA A 57 -7.42 3.06 -0.17
CA ALA A 57 -7.48 3.31 1.27
C ALA A 57 -8.12 4.66 1.62
N GLY A 58 -8.35 5.52 0.62
CA GLY A 58 -8.87 6.86 0.86
C GLY A 58 -7.83 7.81 1.44
N LEU A 59 -6.54 7.51 1.27
CA LEU A 59 -5.45 8.30 1.84
C LEU A 59 -4.81 9.25 0.84
N HIS A 60 -5.18 9.16 -0.45
CA HIS A 60 -4.60 10.00 -1.48
C HIS A 60 -5.07 11.44 -1.32
N PRO A 61 -4.14 12.42 -1.35
CA PRO A 61 -4.51 13.81 -1.07
C PRO A 61 -5.46 14.44 -2.09
N LEU A 62 -5.43 13.97 -3.33
CA LEU A 62 -6.25 14.53 -4.41
C LEU A 62 -7.42 13.63 -4.79
N TYR A 63 -7.59 12.50 -4.13
CA TYR A 63 -8.61 11.51 -4.48
C TYR A 63 -9.11 10.82 -3.23
N ARG A 64 -10.42 10.65 -3.14
CA ARG A 64 -11.02 9.89 -2.05
C ARG A 64 -11.76 8.69 -2.61
N ALA A 65 -11.56 7.53 -2.01
CA ALA A 65 -12.32 6.35 -2.35
C ALA A 65 -13.79 6.58 -2.01
N HIS A 66 -14.67 6.19 -2.91
CA HIS A 66 -16.09 6.24 -2.64
C HIS A 66 -16.46 5.15 -1.65
N LYS A 67 -17.27 5.51 -0.69
CA LYS A 67 -17.95 4.52 0.11
C LYS A 67 -19.21 4.11 -0.65
N ALA A 68 -19.36 2.84 -0.82
CA ALA A 68 -20.56 2.31 -1.43
C ALA A 68 -21.76 2.55 -0.50
#